data_1a1a80973b6592661149c661ce01c0a7
#
_entry.id   1a1a80973b6592661149c661ce01c0a7
#
_cell.length_a   1.000
_cell.length_b   1.000
_cell.length_c   1.000
_cell.angle_alpha   90.00
_cell.angle_beta   90.00
_cell.angle_gamma   90.00
#
_symmetry.space_group_name_H-M   'P 1'
#
loop_
_entity.id
_entity.type
_entity.pdbx_description
1 polymer ?
#
loop_
_entity_poly.entity_id
_entity_poly.type
_entity_poly.pdbx_seq_one_letter_code
_entity_poly.pdbx_strand_id
1 'polypeptide(L)'
;MNYTITICSEEEDAIIGFDGCGMFEVKTFDVILTECPSLRILGYSGYGRQWLDVSKNPLLEFIDFSAIRNEKLDFSANPLLEELHIDGSEDLVSLDLSKNDKLRRLDIFMCHNLQHLALSNQSQLNEVDFALTHLRPKDLEYLEKTLKRNSPYKVRGGSFGDDKIIEVSNGEIVGEDEGKMDSTYQYN
;
A
#
# COMPACT_ATOMS: atom_id res chain seq x y z
N MET A 1 -19.27 11.67 13.82
CA MET A 1 -19.84 10.39 14.30
C MET A 1 -18.89 9.33 13.79
N ASN A 2 -18.28 8.54 14.67
CA ASN A 2 -17.39 7.46 14.25
C ASN A 2 -18.24 6.21 14.10
N TYR A 3 -18.07 5.51 13.00
CA TYR A 3 -18.73 4.22 12.78
C TYR A 3 -17.68 3.13 12.91
N THR A 4 -18.05 2.00 13.47
CA THR A 4 -17.23 0.79 13.53
C THR A 4 -17.91 -0.26 12.71
N ILE A 5 -17.17 -0.84 11.76
CA ILE A 5 -17.61 -2.00 11.00
C ILE A 5 -16.84 -3.21 11.54
N THR A 6 -17.55 -4.14 12.14
CA THR A 6 -16.97 -5.42 12.56
C THR A 6 -17.35 -6.48 11.55
N ILE A 7 -16.37 -7.16 11.02
CA ILE A 7 -16.55 -8.20 10.03
C ILE A 7 -16.10 -9.53 10.65
N CYS A 8 -16.95 -10.52 10.54
CA CYS A 8 -16.70 -11.87 11.02
C CYS A 8 -16.84 -12.84 9.86
N SER A 9 -15.85 -13.67 9.61
CA SER A 9 -15.91 -14.77 8.67
C SER A 9 -15.18 -15.98 9.20
N GLU A 10 -15.83 -17.13 9.18
CA GLU A 10 -15.25 -18.44 9.51
C GLU A 10 -14.76 -19.19 8.26
N GLU A 11 -14.96 -18.61 7.05
CA GLU A 11 -14.58 -19.25 5.80
C GLU A 11 -13.07 -19.17 5.54
N GLU A 12 -12.52 -20.25 4.98
CA GLU A 12 -11.06 -20.39 4.74
C GLU A 12 -10.53 -19.43 3.66
N ASP A 13 -11.41 -18.87 2.79
CA ASP A 13 -11.05 -17.95 1.71
C ASP A 13 -11.84 -16.64 1.80
N ALA A 14 -11.86 -16.00 2.96
CA ALA A 14 -12.56 -14.73 3.11
C ALA A 14 -11.92 -13.64 2.24
N ILE A 15 -12.69 -13.16 1.27
CA ILE A 15 -12.42 -11.95 0.50
C ILE A 15 -13.34 -10.86 1.04
N ILE A 16 -12.76 -9.80 1.56
CA ILE A 16 -13.54 -8.66 2.03
C ILE A 16 -13.22 -7.49 1.13
N GLY A 17 -14.21 -7.07 0.37
CA GLY A 17 -14.15 -5.87 -0.45
C GLY A 17 -15.27 -4.91 -0.06
N PHE A 18 -14.92 -3.65 0.12
CA PHE A 18 -15.88 -2.57 0.30
C PHE A 18 -15.73 -1.58 -0.85
N ASP A 19 -16.81 -1.33 -1.56
CA ASP A 19 -16.90 -0.22 -2.48
C ASP A 19 -17.66 0.93 -1.79
N GLY A 20 -16.93 1.96 -1.43
CA GLY A 20 -17.45 3.15 -0.76
C GLY A 20 -18.01 4.19 -1.72
N CYS A 21 -18.58 3.81 -2.85
CA CYS A 21 -19.24 4.71 -3.80
C CYS A 21 -20.49 5.40 -3.23
N GLY A 22 -20.33 6.28 -2.26
CA GLY A 22 -21.40 7.12 -1.77
C GLY A 22 -20.92 8.53 -1.50
N MET A 23 -21.35 9.51 -2.29
CA MET A 23 -21.09 10.94 -2.11
C MET A 23 -21.77 11.51 -0.85
N PHE A 24 -21.67 10.84 0.27
CA PHE A 24 -22.13 11.38 1.54
C PHE A 24 -20.94 11.53 2.46
N GLU A 25 -20.91 12.62 3.23
CA GLU A 25 -19.95 12.93 4.28
C GLU A 25 -19.68 11.73 5.21
N VAL A 26 -19.08 10.67 4.71
CA VAL A 26 -18.62 9.57 5.56
C VAL A 26 -17.39 10.10 6.29
N LYS A 27 -17.67 10.57 7.45
CA LYS A 27 -16.65 10.87 8.43
C LYS A 27 -15.98 9.55 8.78
N THR A 28 -14.88 9.40 9.13
CA THR A 28 -14.02 8.31 9.55
C THR A 28 -14.75 7.12 10.15
N PHE A 29 -14.35 5.92 9.76
CA PHE A 29 -14.80 4.69 10.41
C PHE A 29 -13.61 3.77 10.71
N ASP A 30 -13.79 2.87 11.66
CA ASP A 30 -12.80 1.88 12.03
C ASP A 30 -13.23 0.52 11.46
N VAL A 31 -12.34 -0.17 10.78
CA VAL A 31 -12.56 -1.54 10.30
C VAL A 31 -11.91 -2.50 11.30
N ILE A 32 -12.74 -3.35 11.93
CA ILE A 32 -12.28 -4.33 12.90
C ILE A 32 -12.36 -5.72 12.27
N LEU A 33 -11.21 -6.37 12.12
CA LEU A 33 -11.03 -7.68 11.47
C LEU A 33 -10.63 -8.79 12.46
N THR A 34 -10.81 -8.57 13.75
CA THR A 34 -10.36 -9.51 14.81
C THR A 34 -11.05 -10.87 14.76
N GLU A 35 -12.22 -10.94 14.14
CA GLU A 35 -13.03 -12.16 14.01
C GLU A 35 -12.81 -12.87 12.65
N CYS A 36 -11.76 -12.51 11.90
CA CYS A 36 -11.48 -13.05 10.58
C CYS A 36 -10.06 -13.67 10.50
N PRO A 37 -9.76 -14.73 11.28
CA PRO A 37 -8.39 -15.27 11.35
C PRO A 37 -7.92 -15.93 10.04
N SER A 38 -8.86 -16.39 9.19
CA SER A 38 -8.58 -17.04 7.90
C SER A 38 -8.57 -16.06 6.72
N LEU A 39 -8.62 -14.75 6.97
CA LEU A 39 -8.65 -13.73 5.92
C LEU A 39 -7.34 -13.74 5.12
N ARG A 40 -7.46 -13.91 3.79
CA ARG A 40 -6.33 -13.90 2.85
C ARG A 40 -6.30 -12.66 1.98
N ILE A 41 -7.46 -12.11 1.64
CA ILE A 41 -7.57 -10.95 0.75
C ILE A 41 -8.41 -9.89 1.45
N LEU A 42 -7.86 -8.69 1.56
CA LEU A 42 -8.54 -7.53 2.09
C LEU A 42 -8.46 -6.39 1.08
N GLY A 43 -9.62 -5.89 0.65
CA GLY A 43 -9.72 -4.73 -0.22
C GLY A 43 -10.67 -3.68 0.34
N TYR A 44 -10.28 -2.43 0.25
CA TYR A 44 -11.14 -1.29 0.50
C TYR A 44 -10.83 -0.17 -0.48
N SER A 45 -11.86 0.23 -1.20
CA SER A 45 -11.83 1.40 -2.08
C SER A 45 -12.95 2.36 -1.69
N GLY A 46 -12.61 3.56 -1.26
CA GLY A 46 -13.61 4.57 -0.89
C GLY A 46 -13.03 5.87 -0.38
N TYR A 47 -13.91 6.87 -0.21
CA TYR A 47 -13.52 8.25 0.17
C TYR A 47 -13.40 8.47 1.69
N GLY A 48 -13.67 7.48 2.51
CA GLY A 48 -13.56 7.61 3.96
C GLY A 48 -12.14 7.38 4.44
N ARG A 49 -11.72 8.08 5.51
CA ARG A 49 -10.43 7.85 6.17
C ARG A 49 -10.61 6.78 7.24
N GLN A 50 -9.86 5.69 7.18
CA GLN A 50 -10.00 4.52 8.04
C GLN A 50 -8.74 4.24 8.84
N TRP A 51 -8.91 3.58 9.99
CA TRP A 51 -7.84 2.90 10.70
C TRP A 51 -7.76 1.46 10.25
N LEU A 52 -6.55 1.03 9.87
CA LEU A 52 -6.26 -0.35 9.52
C LEU A 52 -5.48 -1.02 10.65
N ASP A 53 -6.05 -2.12 11.16
CA ASP A 53 -5.34 -3.04 12.05
C ASP A 53 -5.56 -4.47 11.54
N VAL A 54 -4.49 -5.07 11.02
CA VAL A 54 -4.48 -6.43 10.48
C VAL A 54 -3.65 -7.40 11.34
N SER A 55 -3.33 -7.01 12.56
CA SER A 55 -2.48 -7.80 13.48
C SER A 55 -3.07 -9.16 13.86
N LYS A 56 -4.38 -9.36 13.66
CA LYS A 56 -5.10 -10.61 13.94
C LYS A 56 -5.38 -11.46 12.71
N ASN A 57 -4.84 -11.09 11.55
CA ASN A 57 -5.09 -11.74 10.27
C ASN A 57 -3.79 -12.29 9.65
N PRO A 58 -3.17 -13.33 10.26
CA PRO A 58 -1.82 -13.79 9.89
C PRO A 58 -1.74 -14.47 8.52
N LEU A 59 -2.88 -14.82 7.92
CA LEU A 59 -2.95 -15.47 6.62
C LEU A 59 -3.13 -14.47 5.45
N LEU A 60 -3.11 -13.15 5.71
CA LEU A 60 -3.22 -12.16 4.65
C LEU A 60 -2.06 -12.29 3.65
N GLU A 61 -2.46 -12.40 2.38
CA GLU A 61 -1.59 -12.48 1.21
C GLU A 61 -1.69 -11.23 0.34
N PHE A 62 -2.89 -10.62 0.31
CA PHE A 62 -3.18 -9.45 -0.51
C PHE A 62 -3.92 -8.38 0.30
N ILE A 63 -3.42 -7.14 0.24
CA ILE A 63 -4.07 -5.98 0.83
C ILE A 63 -4.12 -4.87 -0.22
N ASP A 64 -5.34 -4.35 -0.47
CA ASP A 64 -5.59 -3.16 -1.29
C ASP A 64 -6.43 -2.19 -0.47
N PHE A 65 -5.81 -1.12 0.02
CA PHE A 65 -6.45 -0.22 0.97
C PHE A 65 -6.09 1.23 0.70
N SER A 66 -7.08 2.07 0.46
CA SER A 66 -6.87 3.50 0.20
C SER A 66 -7.26 4.38 1.38
N ALA A 67 -6.67 5.58 1.44
CA ALA A 67 -6.98 6.64 2.41
C ALA A 67 -6.87 6.21 3.89
N ILE A 68 -5.82 5.47 4.23
CA ILE A 68 -5.55 5.01 5.61
C ILE A 68 -5.15 6.20 6.50
N ARG A 69 -5.60 6.20 7.75
CA ARG A 69 -5.30 7.22 8.77
C ARG A 69 -4.13 6.88 9.68
N ASN A 70 -3.55 5.72 9.53
CA ASN A 70 -2.42 5.31 10.34
C ASN A 70 -1.18 6.14 9.97
N GLU A 71 -0.55 6.75 10.96
CA GLU A 71 0.77 7.38 10.76
C GLU A 71 1.88 6.34 10.55
N LYS A 72 1.67 5.15 11.09
CA LYS A 72 2.60 4.02 10.99
C LYS A 72 1.83 2.74 10.74
N LEU A 73 2.36 1.92 9.86
CA LEU A 73 1.88 0.57 9.59
C LEU A 73 2.99 -0.44 9.81
N ASP A 74 2.65 -1.50 10.51
CA ASP A 74 3.51 -2.65 10.78
C ASP A 74 2.78 -3.92 10.35
N PHE A 75 3.34 -4.61 9.38
CA PHE A 75 2.82 -5.87 8.85
C PHE A 75 3.59 -7.09 9.38
N SER A 76 4.28 -6.98 10.50
CA SER A 76 5.06 -8.07 11.10
C SER A 76 4.21 -9.30 11.47
N ALA A 77 2.92 -9.11 11.70
CA ALA A 77 1.96 -10.18 11.96
C ALA A 77 1.44 -10.87 10.69
N ASN A 78 1.80 -10.39 9.50
CA ASN A 78 1.30 -10.87 8.21
C ASN A 78 2.44 -11.44 7.34
N PRO A 79 3.10 -12.54 7.76
CA PRO A 79 4.32 -13.04 7.08
C PRO A 79 4.06 -13.64 5.70
N LEU A 80 2.79 -13.86 5.33
CA LEU A 80 2.39 -14.40 4.04
C LEU A 80 2.10 -13.32 3.00
N LEU A 81 2.21 -12.03 3.37
CA LEU A 81 1.88 -10.91 2.49
C LEU A 81 2.75 -10.91 1.22
N GLU A 82 2.08 -11.01 0.07
CA GLU A 82 2.69 -11.03 -1.27
C GLU A 82 2.48 -9.72 -2.02
N GLU A 83 1.32 -9.09 -1.87
CA GLU A 83 1.00 -7.82 -2.50
C GLU A 83 0.41 -6.84 -1.50
N LEU A 84 0.91 -5.62 -1.52
CA LEU A 84 0.43 -4.53 -0.69
C LEU A 84 0.19 -3.29 -1.55
N HIS A 85 -1.05 -2.83 -1.57
CA HIS A 85 -1.46 -1.59 -2.23
C HIS A 85 -2.02 -0.64 -1.16
N ILE A 86 -1.39 0.52 -1.01
CA ILE A 86 -1.82 1.59 -0.10
C ILE A 86 -1.77 2.89 -0.89
N ASP A 87 -2.93 3.38 -1.27
CA ASP A 87 -3.05 4.58 -2.08
C ASP A 87 -3.64 5.75 -1.29
N GLY A 88 -3.20 6.98 -1.60
CA GLY A 88 -3.78 8.21 -1.07
C GLY A 88 -3.77 8.34 0.46
N SER A 89 -2.86 7.66 1.14
CA SER A 89 -2.79 7.63 2.61
C SER A 89 -1.96 8.80 3.13
N GLU A 90 -2.60 9.97 3.22
CA GLU A 90 -1.93 11.23 3.58
C GLU A 90 -1.33 11.24 5.00
N ASP A 91 -1.89 10.50 5.94
CA ASP A 91 -1.38 10.46 7.32
C ASP A 91 -0.19 9.50 7.48
N LEU A 92 0.06 8.62 6.50
CA LEU A 92 1.10 7.60 6.60
C LEU A 92 2.50 8.22 6.51
N VAL A 93 3.29 8.08 7.57
CA VAL A 93 4.67 8.59 7.68
C VAL A 93 5.69 7.46 7.62
N SER A 94 5.33 6.27 8.12
CA SER A 94 6.24 5.14 8.23
C SER A 94 5.54 3.82 7.92
N LEU A 95 6.20 3.00 7.10
CA LEU A 95 5.77 1.67 6.71
C LEU A 95 6.88 0.66 6.99
N ASP A 96 6.60 -0.32 7.85
CA ASP A 96 7.55 -1.40 8.16
C ASP A 96 7.12 -2.71 7.49
N LEU A 97 7.91 -3.14 6.51
CA LEU A 97 7.77 -4.38 5.76
C LEU A 97 8.93 -5.33 6.01
N SER A 98 9.73 -5.09 7.06
CA SER A 98 10.95 -5.85 7.32
C SER A 98 10.73 -7.34 7.64
N LYS A 99 9.48 -7.77 7.86
CA LYS A 99 9.09 -9.16 8.14
C LYS A 99 8.29 -9.82 7.00
N ASN A 100 8.11 -9.12 5.88
CA ASN A 100 7.29 -9.59 4.77
C ASN A 100 8.17 -10.11 3.62
N ASP A 101 8.89 -11.21 3.86
CA ASP A 101 9.89 -11.76 2.92
C ASP A 101 9.27 -12.32 1.63
N LYS A 102 7.95 -12.58 1.63
CA LYS A 102 7.22 -13.03 0.44
C LYS A 102 6.73 -11.91 -0.46
N LEU A 103 6.89 -10.64 -0.01
CA LEU A 103 6.40 -9.49 -0.76
C LEU A 103 7.04 -9.44 -2.15
N ARG A 104 6.20 -9.41 -3.20
CA ARG A 104 6.58 -9.32 -4.61
C ARG A 104 6.14 -8.03 -5.27
N ARG A 105 5.03 -7.42 -4.78
CA ARG A 105 4.51 -6.16 -5.27
C ARG A 105 4.20 -5.20 -4.13
N LEU A 106 4.64 -3.96 -4.29
CA LEU A 106 4.38 -2.86 -3.37
C LEU A 106 3.91 -1.64 -4.16
N ASP A 107 2.70 -1.19 -3.87
CA ASP A 107 2.13 0.03 -4.42
C ASP A 107 1.77 0.97 -3.27
N ILE A 108 2.44 2.12 -3.22
CA ILE A 108 2.29 3.14 -2.18
C ILE A 108 2.10 4.52 -2.82
N PHE A 109 1.34 4.56 -3.89
CA PHE A 109 1.10 5.74 -4.68
C PHE A 109 0.36 6.84 -3.89
N MET A 110 0.70 8.11 -4.11
CA MET A 110 0.09 9.28 -3.46
C MET A 110 0.14 9.29 -1.93
N CYS A 111 1.08 8.59 -1.32
CA CYS A 111 1.31 8.66 0.13
C CYS A 111 2.28 9.82 0.44
N HIS A 112 1.80 11.06 0.31
CA HIS A 112 2.64 12.27 0.30
C HIS A 112 3.50 12.47 1.55
N ASN A 113 3.08 11.99 2.71
CA ASN A 113 3.83 12.13 3.96
C ASN A 113 4.71 10.92 4.29
N LEU A 114 4.71 9.88 3.45
CA LEU A 114 5.53 8.70 3.68
C LEU A 114 7.02 9.02 3.47
N GLN A 115 7.78 8.96 4.56
CA GLN A 115 9.21 9.25 4.60
C GLN A 115 10.06 8.02 4.90
N HIS A 116 9.47 7.01 5.57
CA HIS A 116 10.20 5.87 6.09
C HIS A 116 9.62 4.57 5.55
N LEU A 117 10.42 3.85 4.78
CA LEU A 117 10.14 2.52 4.30
C LEU A 117 11.20 1.56 4.83
N ALA A 118 10.82 0.66 5.74
CA ALA A 118 11.72 -0.37 6.24
C ALA A 118 11.51 -1.66 5.45
N LEU A 119 12.57 -2.09 4.80
CA LEU A 119 12.67 -3.36 4.10
C LEU A 119 13.77 -4.21 4.73
N SER A 120 13.78 -5.52 4.49
CA SER A 120 14.88 -6.42 4.86
C SER A 120 15.36 -7.21 3.64
N ASN A 121 15.04 -8.47 3.55
CA ASN A 121 15.52 -9.34 2.49
C ASN A 121 14.37 -9.83 1.60
N GLN A 122 13.54 -8.90 1.09
CA GLN A 122 12.45 -9.22 0.14
C GLN A 122 13.02 -9.75 -1.17
N SER A 123 13.34 -11.04 -1.20
CA SER A 123 13.98 -11.66 -2.35
C SER A 123 13.08 -11.78 -3.58
N GLN A 124 11.78 -11.57 -3.40
CA GLN A 124 10.77 -11.65 -4.47
C GLN A 124 10.26 -10.28 -4.90
N LEU A 125 10.55 -9.20 -4.15
CA LEU A 125 10.07 -7.86 -4.48
C LEU A 125 10.67 -7.39 -5.81
N ASN A 126 9.84 -7.26 -6.81
CA ASN A 126 10.25 -6.89 -8.17
C ASN A 126 9.31 -5.90 -8.86
N GLU A 127 8.20 -5.54 -8.25
CA GLU A 127 7.29 -4.51 -8.75
C GLU A 127 6.96 -3.50 -7.65
N VAL A 128 7.29 -2.23 -7.88
CA VAL A 128 7.09 -1.17 -6.89
C VAL A 128 6.59 0.10 -7.56
N ASP A 129 5.51 0.67 -7.03
CA ASP A 129 5.09 2.05 -7.28
C ASP A 129 5.22 2.86 -5.99
N PHE A 130 6.06 3.89 -6.00
CA PHE A 130 6.21 4.84 -4.90
C PHE A 130 6.06 6.28 -5.37
N ALA A 131 5.41 6.49 -6.51
CA ALA A 131 5.21 7.83 -7.05
C ALA A 131 4.42 8.70 -6.08
N LEU A 132 4.78 9.97 -6.03
CA LEU A 132 4.19 10.97 -5.15
C LEU A 132 4.32 10.63 -3.65
N THR A 133 5.45 10.04 -3.27
CA THR A 133 5.88 9.88 -1.87
C THR A 133 7.06 10.81 -1.55
N HIS A 134 7.45 10.90 -0.27
CA HIS A 134 8.63 11.63 0.17
C HIS A 134 9.65 10.72 0.85
N LEU A 135 9.90 9.53 0.30
CA LEU A 135 10.86 8.59 0.85
C LEU A 135 12.24 9.20 0.97
N ARG A 136 12.90 8.93 2.09
CA ARG A 136 14.25 9.44 2.35
C ARG A 136 15.26 8.80 1.41
N PRO A 137 16.33 9.51 1.04
CA PRO A 137 17.34 8.99 0.12
C PRO A 137 17.92 7.63 0.52
N LYS A 138 18.11 7.37 1.81
CA LYS A 138 18.62 6.08 2.30
C LYS A 138 17.63 4.92 2.08
N ASP A 139 16.33 5.19 2.19
CA ASP A 139 15.30 4.18 2.01
C ASP A 139 15.13 3.87 0.52
N LEU A 140 15.25 4.91 -0.35
CA LEU A 140 15.29 4.75 -1.81
C LEU A 140 16.53 3.95 -2.25
N GLU A 141 17.72 4.25 -1.69
CA GLU A 141 18.95 3.51 -2.00
C GLU A 141 18.81 2.02 -1.64
N TYR A 142 18.16 1.72 -0.51
CA TYR A 142 17.92 0.34 -0.10
C TYR A 142 16.92 -0.36 -1.02
N LEU A 143 15.84 0.32 -1.38
CA LEU A 143 14.83 -0.18 -2.33
C LEU A 143 15.47 -0.49 -3.69
N GLU A 144 16.27 0.43 -4.22
CA GLU A 144 16.97 0.25 -5.50
C GLU A 144 17.91 -0.97 -5.47
N LYS A 145 18.68 -1.15 -4.40
CA LYS A 145 19.55 -2.33 -4.22
C LYS A 145 18.73 -3.62 -4.18
N THR A 146 17.58 -3.59 -3.53
CA THR A 146 16.68 -4.74 -3.44
C THR A 146 16.16 -5.11 -4.83
N LEU A 147 15.64 -4.15 -5.58
CA LEU A 147 15.11 -4.36 -6.93
C LEU A 147 16.19 -4.85 -7.91
N LYS A 148 17.37 -4.25 -7.91
CA LYS A 148 18.48 -4.69 -8.76
C LYS A 148 18.90 -6.14 -8.50
N ARG A 149 18.85 -6.58 -7.24
CA ARG A 149 19.12 -7.97 -6.85
C ARG A 149 18.05 -8.93 -7.37
N ASN A 150 16.79 -8.48 -7.39
CA ASN A 150 15.62 -9.28 -7.74
C ASN A 150 15.23 -9.18 -9.24
N SER A 151 16.15 -8.74 -10.09
CA SER A 151 15.88 -8.62 -11.54
C SER A 151 15.29 -9.90 -12.14
N PRO A 152 14.29 -9.83 -13.06
CA PRO A 152 13.73 -8.60 -13.65
C PRO A 152 12.79 -7.83 -12.70
N TYR A 153 12.79 -6.50 -12.81
CA TYR A 153 11.97 -5.64 -11.95
C TYR A 153 11.32 -4.50 -12.71
N LYS A 154 10.25 -3.95 -12.12
CA LYS A 154 9.61 -2.72 -12.55
C LYS A 154 9.51 -1.77 -11.36
N VAL A 155 9.73 -0.49 -11.61
CA VAL A 155 9.56 0.55 -10.62
C VAL A 155 8.98 1.79 -11.25
N ARG A 156 7.98 2.37 -10.59
CA ARG A 156 7.42 3.67 -10.89
C ARG A 156 7.68 4.57 -9.68
N GLY A 157 8.26 5.73 -9.90
CA GLY A 157 8.65 6.63 -8.83
C GLY A 157 8.72 8.07 -9.29
N GLY A 158 8.79 8.95 -8.33
CA GLY A 158 8.84 10.40 -8.48
C GLY A 158 8.31 11.05 -7.21
N SER A 159 8.90 12.15 -6.78
CA SER A 159 8.45 12.87 -5.58
C SER A 159 7.38 13.90 -5.93
N PHE A 160 6.61 14.28 -4.91
CA PHE A 160 5.70 15.42 -5.00
C PHE A 160 6.54 16.70 -5.15
N GLY A 161 6.41 17.37 -6.29
CA GLY A 161 7.22 18.56 -6.64
C GLY A 161 8.28 18.30 -7.71
N ASP A 162 8.57 17.06 -8.04
CA ASP A 162 9.22 16.71 -9.28
C ASP A 162 8.14 16.66 -10.36
N ASP A 163 8.32 17.41 -11.45
CA ASP A 163 7.33 17.47 -12.54
C ASP A 163 7.25 16.17 -13.36
N LYS A 164 7.92 15.10 -12.90
CA LYS A 164 8.02 13.85 -13.65
C LYS A 164 7.88 12.62 -12.76
N ILE A 165 7.03 11.71 -13.19
CA ILE A 165 6.97 10.32 -12.72
C ILE A 165 7.73 9.47 -13.74
N ILE A 166 8.69 8.69 -13.27
CA ILE A 166 9.53 7.86 -14.12
C ILE A 166 9.18 6.40 -13.88
N GLU A 167 8.88 5.69 -14.96
CA GLU A 167 8.75 4.24 -14.94
C GLU A 167 10.04 3.61 -15.46
N VAL A 168 10.61 2.71 -14.69
CA VAL A 168 11.84 1.99 -15.03
C VAL A 168 11.56 0.49 -15.05
N SER A 169 12.00 -0.17 -16.11
CA SER A 169 12.00 -1.63 -16.20
C SER A 169 13.43 -2.11 -16.44
N ASN A 170 13.93 -2.96 -15.54
CA ASN A 170 15.29 -3.54 -15.61
C ASN A 170 16.42 -2.52 -15.78
N GLY A 171 16.27 -1.31 -15.24
CA GLY A 171 17.24 -0.24 -15.31
C GLY A 171 17.11 0.67 -16.54
N GLU A 172 16.15 0.42 -17.41
CA GLU A 172 15.85 1.28 -18.57
C GLU A 172 14.56 2.09 -18.30
N ILE A 173 14.58 3.37 -18.64
CA ILE A 173 13.37 4.22 -18.57
C ILE A 173 12.46 3.78 -19.71
N VAL A 174 11.26 3.30 -19.35
CA VAL A 174 10.25 2.80 -20.31
C VAL A 174 9.05 3.74 -20.42
N GLY A 175 8.90 4.67 -19.47
CA GLY A 175 7.85 5.68 -19.46
C GLY A 175 8.25 6.90 -18.63
N GLU A 176 7.83 8.07 -19.08
CA GLU A 176 7.88 9.32 -18.32
C GLU A 176 6.48 9.93 -18.37
N ASP A 177 5.93 10.26 -17.21
CA ASP A 177 4.66 10.96 -17.11
C ASP A 177 4.90 12.34 -16.49
N GLU A 178 4.33 13.39 -17.07
CA GLU A 178 4.35 14.69 -16.42
C GLU A 178 3.44 14.59 -15.19
N GLY A 179 3.96 14.87 -14.00
CA GLY A 179 3.27 14.76 -12.71
C GLY A 179 2.06 15.71 -12.53
N LYS A 180 1.44 16.10 -13.62
CA LYS A 180 0.15 16.76 -13.62
C LYS A 180 -0.90 15.72 -13.29
N MET A 181 -1.48 15.84 -12.11
CA MET A 181 -2.76 15.19 -11.83
C MET A 181 -3.71 15.52 -12.97
N ASP A 182 -3.87 14.58 -13.89
CA ASP A 182 -4.99 14.66 -14.81
C ASP A 182 -6.23 14.42 -13.95
N SER A 183 -7.13 15.40 -13.89
CA SER A 183 -8.39 15.34 -13.16
C SER A 183 -9.34 14.24 -13.68
N THR A 184 -8.84 13.34 -14.51
CA THR A 184 -9.56 12.23 -15.12
C THR A 184 -9.39 10.89 -14.40
N TYR A 185 -8.72 10.83 -13.24
CA TYR A 185 -8.87 9.65 -12.37
C TYR A 185 -10.30 9.62 -11.84
N GLN A 186 -11.22 9.23 -12.72
CA GLN A 186 -12.53 8.73 -12.36
C GLN A 186 -12.30 7.29 -11.93
N TYR A 187 -12.39 7.07 -10.64
CA TYR A 187 -12.54 5.73 -10.09
C TYR A 187 -13.81 5.11 -10.73
N ASN A 188 -13.61 4.12 -11.59
CA ASN A 188 -14.69 3.26 -12.11
C ASN A 188 -15.00 2.16 -11.10
#